data_eecd4fd6e6fd4e51b21e2efc91b8abaf
#
_entry.id   eecd4fd6e6fd4e51b21e2efc91b8abaf
#
_cell.length_a   1.000
_cell.length_b   1.000
_cell.length_c   1.000
_cell.angle_alpha   90.00
_cell.angle_beta   90.00
_cell.angle_gamma   90.00
#
_symmetry.space_group_name_H-M   'P 1'
#
loop_
_entity.id
_entity.type
_entity.pdbx_description
1 polymer ?
#
loop_
_entity_poly.entity_id
_entity_poly.type
_entity_poly.pdbx_seq_one_letter_code
_entity_poly.pdbx_strand_id
1 'polypeptide(L)'
;MENKKIIIIGGGVAGLSTGIYGQLNGFDTKIFEMHSVPGGQCTAWDRKGYRFDYCIHWLIGTRYSVFHDIWKETNVINDTVEIVDGEMEVLLAGEWRTFPAGTVCGV
;
A
#
# COMPACT_ATOMS: atom_id res chain seq x y z
N MET A 1 22.44 25.31 -6.31
CA MET A 1 21.53 25.59 -5.16
C MET A 1 21.48 24.34 -4.31
N GLU A 2 21.69 24.47 -3.01
CA GLU A 2 21.58 23.33 -2.09
C GLU A 2 20.10 22.87 -2.05
N ASN A 3 19.85 21.59 -2.33
CA ASN A 3 18.49 21.06 -2.26
C ASN A 3 17.98 21.14 -0.82
N LYS A 4 16.78 21.67 -0.64
CA LYS A 4 16.14 21.68 0.68
C LYS A 4 15.92 20.26 1.16
N LYS A 5 16.22 20.01 2.43
CA LYS A 5 16.08 18.68 3.04
C LYS A 5 14.77 18.53 3.81
N ILE A 6 14.14 17.38 3.67
CA ILE A 6 12.97 16.99 4.46
C ILE A 6 13.34 15.75 5.27
N ILE A 7 13.20 15.85 6.59
CA ILE A 7 13.35 14.71 7.50
C ILE A 7 11.96 14.24 7.87
N ILE A 8 11.71 12.94 7.67
CA ILE A 8 10.42 12.29 7.89
C ILE A 8 10.60 11.26 9.01
N ILE A 9 9.76 11.34 10.02
CA ILE A 9 9.75 10.38 11.13
C ILE A 9 8.57 9.43 10.95
N GLY A 10 8.88 8.17 10.75
CA GLY A 10 7.94 7.10 10.49
C GLY A 10 7.89 6.71 9.02
N GLY A 11 8.10 5.42 8.74
CA GLY A 11 8.09 4.80 7.40
C GLY A 11 6.77 4.08 7.08
N GLY A 12 5.65 4.52 7.63
CA GLY A 12 4.32 4.08 7.22
C GLY A 12 3.91 4.71 5.89
N VAL A 13 2.71 4.43 5.40
CA VAL A 13 2.21 4.92 4.09
C VAL A 13 2.33 6.44 3.96
N ALA A 14 1.98 7.19 4.99
CA ALA A 14 2.07 8.65 4.98
C ALA A 14 3.52 9.15 4.84
N GLY A 15 4.44 8.56 5.61
CA GLY A 15 5.87 8.91 5.56
C GLY A 15 6.51 8.54 4.23
N LEU A 16 6.20 7.35 3.71
CA LEU A 16 6.70 6.90 2.41
C LEU A 16 6.16 7.79 1.28
N SER A 17 4.86 8.11 1.27
CA SER A 17 4.26 9.01 0.29
C SER A 17 4.88 10.41 0.36
N THR A 18 5.07 10.96 1.57
CA THR A 18 5.73 12.24 1.76
C THR A 18 7.16 12.23 1.19
N GLY A 19 7.89 11.12 1.41
CA GLY A 19 9.24 10.94 0.88
C GLY A 19 9.28 10.93 -0.64
N ILE A 20 8.39 10.16 -1.28
CA ILE A 20 8.30 10.04 -2.74
C ILE A 20 7.95 11.39 -3.35
N TYR A 21 6.86 12.02 -2.91
CA TYR A 21 6.45 13.31 -3.46
C TYR A 21 7.43 14.44 -3.14
N GLY A 22 8.11 14.37 -1.99
CA GLY A 22 9.22 15.28 -1.70
C GLY A 22 10.32 15.16 -2.74
N GLN A 23 10.76 13.96 -3.09
CA GLN A 23 11.79 13.75 -4.13
C GLN A 23 11.31 14.15 -5.50
N LEU A 24 10.09 13.82 -5.89
CA LEU A 24 9.49 14.25 -7.17
C LEU A 24 9.45 15.77 -7.30
N ASN A 25 9.36 16.49 -6.20
CA ASN A 25 9.40 17.96 -6.15
C ASN A 25 10.80 18.54 -5.88
N GLY A 26 11.86 17.74 -6.00
CA GLY A 26 13.25 18.22 -5.95
C GLY A 26 13.81 18.42 -4.53
N PHE A 27 13.18 17.86 -3.51
CA PHE A 27 13.71 17.86 -2.15
C PHE A 27 14.62 16.62 -1.92
N ASP A 28 15.63 16.80 -1.09
CA ASP A 28 16.39 15.67 -0.51
C ASP A 28 15.62 15.14 0.69
N THR A 29 15.12 13.91 0.62
CA THR A 29 14.27 13.34 1.68
C THR A 29 14.97 12.21 2.42
N LYS A 30 14.78 12.17 3.74
CA LYS A 30 15.30 11.11 4.58
C LYS A 30 14.22 10.64 5.56
N ILE A 31 13.92 9.34 5.52
CA ILE A 31 12.91 8.72 6.37
C ILE A 31 13.62 7.93 7.48
N PHE A 32 13.19 8.14 8.71
CA PHE A 32 13.60 7.36 9.87
C PHE A 32 12.44 6.50 10.33
N GLU A 33 12.64 5.20 10.32
CA GLU A 33 11.68 4.19 10.76
C GLU A 33 12.24 3.44 11.97
N MET A 34 11.42 3.28 13.01
CA MET A 34 11.80 2.57 14.21
C MET A 34 11.79 1.05 14.03
N HIS A 35 10.91 0.56 13.17
CA HIS A 35 10.80 -0.86 12.88
C HIS A 35 11.83 -1.30 11.85
N SER A 36 12.16 -2.59 11.83
CA SER A 36 13.10 -3.17 10.86
C SER A 36 12.57 -3.22 9.42
N VAL A 37 11.26 -3.05 9.25
CA VAL A 37 10.58 -3.09 7.94
C VAL A 37 9.70 -1.85 7.81
N PRO A 38 9.78 -1.10 6.69
CA PRO A 38 8.88 0.01 6.43
C PRO A 38 7.49 -0.50 6.01
N GLY A 39 6.51 0.41 6.01
CA GLY A 39 5.14 0.13 5.61
C GLY A 39 4.11 0.35 6.72
N GLY A 40 4.53 0.39 7.97
CA GLY A 40 3.63 0.59 9.11
C GLY A 40 2.55 -0.47 9.17
N GLN A 41 1.28 -0.07 9.14
CA GLN A 41 0.15 -1.01 9.15
C GLN A 41 -0.02 -1.80 7.84
N CYS A 42 0.69 -1.44 6.79
CA CYS A 42 0.66 -2.15 5.50
C CYS A 42 1.74 -3.24 5.41
N THR A 43 2.36 -3.59 6.51
CA THR A 43 3.35 -4.68 6.58
C THR A 43 2.71 -6.04 6.85
N ALA A 44 3.42 -7.08 6.43
CA ALA A 44 3.12 -8.46 6.80
C ALA A 44 4.14 -8.97 7.83
N TRP A 45 3.74 -9.89 8.66
CA TRP A 45 4.55 -10.46 9.74
C TRP A 45 4.74 -11.95 9.53
N ASP A 46 5.98 -12.42 9.67
CA ASP A 46 6.29 -13.84 9.64
C ASP A 46 6.32 -14.39 11.06
N ARG A 47 5.48 -15.40 11.32
CA ARG A 47 5.46 -16.14 12.61
C ARG A 47 5.38 -17.63 12.36
N LYS A 48 6.35 -18.37 12.85
CA LYS A 48 6.41 -19.83 12.78
C LYS A 48 6.20 -20.39 11.35
N GLY A 49 6.75 -19.69 10.34
CA GLY A 49 6.63 -20.10 8.94
C GLY A 49 5.35 -19.65 8.24
N TYR A 50 4.48 -18.94 8.92
CA TYR A 50 3.28 -18.33 8.34
C TYR A 50 3.44 -16.83 8.19
N ARG A 51 2.94 -16.28 7.08
CA ARG A 51 2.88 -14.84 6.83
C ARG A 51 1.47 -14.33 7.08
N PHE A 52 1.36 -13.29 7.90
CA PHE A 52 0.09 -12.63 8.23
C PHE A 52 0.14 -11.18 7.77
N ASP A 53 -0.82 -10.79 6.94
CA ASP A 53 -1.06 -9.39 6.60
C ASP A 53 -1.72 -8.70 7.78
N TYR A 54 -1.27 -7.47 8.07
CA TYR A 54 -1.77 -6.74 9.23
C TYR A 54 -3.11 -6.05 8.93
N CYS A 55 -3.19 -5.24 7.89
CA CYS A 55 -4.38 -4.41 7.63
C CYS A 55 -4.81 -4.37 6.17
N ILE A 56 -3.92 -4.47 5.20
CA ILE A 56 -4.28 -4.31 3.79
C ILE A 56 -4.55 -5.68 3.18
N HIS A 57 -5.78 -5.81 2.69
CA HIS A 57 -6.22 -7.00 1.94
C HIS A 57 -6.43 -6.70 0.45
N TRP A 58 -6.58 -5.41 0.08
CA TRP A 58 -6.92 -4.98 -1.28
C TRP A 58 -6.16 -3.72 -1.67
N LEU A 59 -5.70 -3.67 -2.92
CA LEU A 59 -5.25 -2.44 -3.54
C LEU A 59 -6.36 -1.94 -4.45
N ILE A 60 -7.05 -0.87 -4.05
CA ILE A 60 -8.20 -0.31 -4.76
C ILE A 60 -7.73 0.59 -5.89
N GLY A 61 -8.48 0.61 -6.99
CA GLY A 61 -8.24 1.53 -8.10
C GLY A 61 -7.02 1.18 -8.96
N THR A 62 -6.68 -0.10 -9.06
CA THR A 62 -5.52 -0.56 -9.81
C THR A 62 -5.67 -0.44 -11.33
N ARG A 63 -6.89 -0.41 -11.86
CA ARG A 63 -7.14 -0.36 -13.30
C ARG A 63 -7.52 1.02 -13.83
N TYR A 64 -8.22 1.81 -13.04
CA TYR A 64 -8.72 3.14 -13.39
C TYR A 64 -9.01 3.94 -12.13
N SER A 65 -9.14 5.21 -12.21
CA SER A 65 -9.41 6.21 -11.18
C SER A 65 -8.18 7.05 -10.83
N VAL A 66 -8.39 8.06 -10.02
CA VAL A 66 -7.30 8.89 -9.47
C VAL A 66 -6.26 8.06 -8.70
N PHE A 67 -6.68 6.94 -8.10
CA PHE A 67 -5.76 6.05 -7.40
C PHE A 67 -4.83 5.30 -8.36
N HIS A 68 -5.30 4.94 -9.56
CA HIS A 68 -4.45 4.32 -10.57
C HIS A 68 -3.26 5.22 -10.95
N ASP A 69 -3.52 6.52 -11.12
CA ASP A 69 -2.47 7.47 -11.45
C ASP A 69 -1.47 7.62 -10.29
N ILE A 70 -1.96 7.70 -9.06
CA ILE A 70 -1.12 7.73 -7.85
C ILE A 70 -0.26 6.47 -7.74
N TRP A 71 -0.84 5.30 -7.98
CA TRP A 71 -0.10 4.03 -7.92
C TRP A 71 0.99 3.94 -8.99
N LYS A 72 0.76 4.52 -10.16
CA LYS A 72 1.78 4.63 -11.22
C LYS A 72 2.86 5.63 -10.89
N GLU A 73 2.51 6.82 -10.45
CA GLU A 73 3.48 7.86 -10.04
C GLU A 73 4.40 7.37 -8.93
N THR A 74 3.87 6.66 -7.97
CA THR A 74 4.63 6.11 -6.84
C THR A 74 5.30 4.78 -7.14
N ASN A 75 5.18 4.28 -8.37
CA ASN A 75 5.73 3.00 -8.83
C ASN A 75 5.20 1.76 -8.07
N VAL A 76 4.05 1.87 -7.43
CA VAL A 76 3.36 0.74 -6.80
C VAL A 76 2.83 -0.21 -7.86
N ILE A 77 2.30 0.33 -8.96
CA ILE A 77 1.93 -0.43 -10.15
C ILE A 77 2.96 -0.15 -11.24
N ASN A 78 3.62 -1.19 -11.70
CA ASN A 78 4.62 -1.16 -12.77
C ASN A 78 4.55 -2.45 -13.58
N ASP A 79 5.39 -2.58 -14.61
CA ASP A 79 5.38 -3.73 -15.53
C ASP A 79 5.73 -5.08 -14.87
N THR A 80 6.23 -5.07 -13.64
CA THR A 80 6.56 -6.29 -12.88
C THR A 80 5.47 -6.72 -11.92
N VAL A 81 4.43 -5.91 -11.73
CA VAL A 81 3.33 -6.19 -10.82
C VAL A 81 2.16 -6.79 -11.58
N GLU A 82 1.85 -8.04 -11.29
CA GLU A 82 0.65 -8.69 -11.80
C GLU A 82 -0.57 -8.27 -10.97
N ILE A 83 -1.58 -7.74 -11.64
CA ILE A 83 -2.87 -7.39 -11.01
C ILE A 83 -3.78 -8.60 -11.14
N VAL A 84 -3.99 -9.29 -10.03
CA VAL A 84 -4.88 -10.45 -9.96
C VAL A 84 -6.25 -9.98 -9.45
N ASP A 85 -7.27 -10.26 -10.24
CA ASP A 85 -8.65 -10.12 -9.77
C ASP A 85 -9.00 -11.40 -9.01
N GLY A 86 -9.36 -11.26 -7.75
CA GLY A 86 -9.75 -12.37 -6.91
C GLY A 86 -11.25 -12.36 -6.59
N GLU A 87 -11.72 -13.43 -6.07
CA GLU A 87 -13.03 -13.53 -5.45
C GLU A 87 -12.85 -13.60 -3.94
N MET A 88 -13.74 -12.96 -3.20
CA MET A 88 -13.77 -13.01 -1.76
C MET A 88 -14.93 -13.90 -1.32
N GLU A 89 -14.64 -14.90 -0.51
CA GLU A 89 -15.66 -15.70 0.14
C GLU A 89 -15.90 -15.20 1.55
N VAL A 90 -17.15 -14.93 1.88
CA VAL A 90 -17.56 -14.47 3.20
C VAL A 90 -18.62 -15.42 3.76
N LEU A 91 -18.42 -15.89 4.99
CA LEU A 91 -19.41 -16.66 5.70
C LEU A 91 -20.44 -15.73 6.32
N LEU A 92 -21.63 -15.69 5.74
CA LEU A 92 -22.76 -14.89 6.23
C LEU A 92 -23.89 -15.82 6.68
N ALA A 93 -24.28 -15.72 7.95
CA ALA A 93 -25.38 -16.50 8.54
C ALA A 93 -25.27 -18.02 8.31
N GLY A 94 -24.02 -18.56 8.28
CA GLY A 94 -23.77 -19.97 8.08
C GLY A 94 -23.68 -20.42 6.63
N GLU A 95 -23.78 -19.51 5.66
CA GLU A 95 -23.63 -19.77 4.24
C GLU A 95 -22.41 -19.03 3.67
N TRP A 96 -21.61 -19.70 2.85
CA TRP A 96 -20.53 -19.07 2.10
C TRP A 96 -21.09 -18.32 0.90
N ARG A 97 -20.71 -17.04 0.77
CA ARG A 97 -21.05 -16.20 -0.37
C ARG A 97 -19.80 -15.65 -1.01
N THR A 98 -19.73 -15.77 -2.31
CA THR A 98 -18.63 -15.25 -3.14
C THR A 98 -18.98 -13.86 -3.62
N PHE A 99 -18.04 -12.92 -3.45
CA PHE A 99 -18.14 -11.55 -3.97
C PHE A 99 -16.96 -11.31 -4.91
N PRO A 100 -17.19 -10.67 -6.08
CA PRO A 100 -16.09 -10.32 -6.98
C PRO A 100 -15.14 -9.34 -6.29
N ALA A 101 -13.84 -9.60 -6.37
CA ALA A 101 -12.82 -8.70 -5.87
C ALA A 101 -12.89 -7.38 -6.65
N GLY A 102 -13.02 -6.29 -5.92
CA GLY A 102 -13.25 -4.95 -6.49
C GLY A 102 -14.63 -4.38 -6.16
N THR A 103 -15.55 -5.19 -5.68
CA THR A 103 -16.75 -4.68 -5.04
C THR A 103 -16.38 -4.32 -3.60
N VAL A 104 -16.00 -3.07 -3.36
CA VAL A 104 -15.88 -2.57 -1.99
C VAL A 104 -17.27 -2.64 -1.39
N CYS A 105 -17.49 -3.54 -0.46
CA CYS A 105 -18.60 -3.41 0.45
C CYS A 105 -18.38 -2.14 1.25
N GLY A 106 -18.95 -1.04 0.78
CA GLY A 106 -19.17 0.13 1.63
C GLY A 106 -20.09 -0.31 2.76
N VAL A 107 -19.59 -0.29 3.96
CA VAL A 107 -20.40 -0.29 5.17
C VAL A 107 -20.88 1.11 5.40
#